data_e29ead0dae6cd2b7d40b4b30b31d8bc5
#
_entry.id   e29ead0dae6cd2b7d40b4b30b31d8bc5
#
_cell.length_a   1.000
_cell.length_b   1.000
_cell.length_c   1.000
_cell.angle_alpha   90.00
_cell.angle_beta   90.00
_cell.angle_gamma   90.00
#
_symmetry.space_group_name_H-M   'P 1'
#
loop_
_entity.id
_entity.type
_entity.pdbx_description
1 polymer ?
#
loop_
_entity_poly.entity_id
_entity_poly.type
_entity_poly.pdbx_seq_one_letter_code
_entity_poly.pdbx_strand_id
1 'polypeptide(L)'
;MSNKTGLCYPEGGCRLNLLICDDEPAVVEQVSALLRDHCEKSGISAHFYSFSDPGAIKDLSSYDIAFLDIDMGDSSGIDLARSLRKENPGIVIVFLTNFIQYAPEGFEVQAFRYLLKRDMNEKLIPYFEAAIREVVRKKRILTISVHSEPIDIPVNHILYLEANLLSLIHISEPTRPLYI
;
A
#
# COMPACT_ATOMS: atom_id res chain seq x y z
N MET A 1 28.78 -2.31 15.19
CA MET A 1 28.28 -0.97 14.81
C MET A 1 26.99 -1.18 14.03
N SER A 2 25.86 -1.08 14.71
CA SER A 2 24.53 -1.35 14.15
C SER A 2 24.09 -0.19 13.28
N ASN A 3 24.02 -0.41 11.97
CA ASN A 3 23.35 0.49 11.05
C ASN A 3 21.84 0.33 11.24
N LYS A 4 21.26 1.08 12.16
CA LYS A 4 19.81 1.28 12.23
C LYS A 4 19.44 2.18 11.06
N THR A 5 19.01 1.59 9.95
CA THR A 5 18.27 2.30 8.91
C THR A 5 16.99 2.80 9.58
N GLY A 6 17.02 4.10 9.91
CA GLY A 6 15.92 4.74 10.62
C GLY A 6 14.67 4.89 9.75
N LEU A 7 13.90 3.80 9.57
CA LEU A 7 12.50 3.93 9.24
C LEU A 7 11.79 4.37 10.53
N CYS A 8 11.54 5.67 10.66
CA CYS A 8 10.65 6.21 11.67
C CYS A 8 9.24 5.72 11.33
N TYR A 9 8.81 4.64 11.99
CA TYR A 9 7.39 4.33 12.10
C TYR A 9 6.75 5.39 12.97
N PRO A 10 5.51 5.82 12.69
CA PRO A 10 4.83 6.74 13.58
C PRO A 10 4.86 6.16 15.00
N GLU A 11 5.42 6.89 15.93
CA GLU A 11 5.43 6.57 17.36
C GLU A 11 3.96 6.48 17.80
N GLY A 12 3.45 5.26 17.93
CA GLY A 12 2.04 5.00 18.27
C GLY A 12 1.51 3.68 17.80
N GLY A 13 2.35 2.67 17.53
CA GLY A 13 1.90 1.27 17.42
C GLY A 13 0.98 0.96 16.24
N CYS A 14 1.09 1.65 15.12
CA CYS A 14 0.28 1.36 13.93
C CYS A 14 0.71 0.00 13.36
N ARG A 15 -0.14 -1.01 13.52
CA ARG A 15 0.04 -2.35 12.99
C ARG A 15 -0.34 -2.33 11.50
N LEU A 16 0.54 -2.84 10.64
CA LEU A 16 0.27 -2.98 9.21
C LEU A 16 -0.61 -4.20 8.95
N ASN A 17 -1.62 -4.05 8.11
CA ASN A 17 -2.42 -5.17 7.60
C ASN A 17 -1.95 -5.53 6.20
N LEU A 18 -1.40 -6.72 6.05
CA LEU A 18 -0.83 -7.23 4.80
C LEU A 18 -1.73 -8.31 4.22
N LEU A 19 -2.20 -8.09 2.99
CA LEU A 19 -2.93 -9.08 2.21
C LEU A 19 -1.96 -9.81 1.28
N ILE A 20 -2.03 -11.14 1.23
CA ILE A 20 -1.31 -11.98 0.27
C ILE A 20 -2.34 -12.87 -0.39
N CYS A 21 -2.45 -12.82 -1.72
CA CYS A 21 -3.39 -13.64 -2.47
C CYS A 21 -2.73 -14.20 -3.74
N ASP A 22 -2.71 -15.53 -3.85
CA ASP A 22 -2.09 -16.29 -4.94
C ASP A 22 -2.73 -17.68 -4.95
N ASP A 23 -3.17 -18.20 -6.09
CA ASP A 23 -3.82 -19.51 -6.18
C ASP A 23 -2.86 -20.69 -5.92
N GLU A 24 -1.56 -20.44 -5.91
CA GLU A 24 -0.53 -21.39 -5.48
C GLU A 24 -0.27 -21.28 -3.96
N PRO A 25 -0.76 -22.19 -3.09
CA PRO A 25 -0.56 -22.11 -1.63
C PRO A 25 0.91 -22.08 -1.22
N ALA A 26 1.78 -22.74 -1.99
CA ALA A 26 3.23 -22.74 -1.74
C ALA A 26 3.84 -21.35 -1.89
N VAL A 27 3.37 -20.54 -2.85
CA VAL A 27 3.81 -19.16 -3.04
C VAL A 27 3.31 -18.28 -1.90
N VAL A 28 2.03 -18.45 -1.51
CA VAL A 28 1.45 -17.74 -0.35
C VAL A 28 2.26 -17.98 0.91
N GLU A 29 2.60 -19.25 1.18
CA GLU A 29 3.40 -19.62 2.35
C GLU A 29 4.82 -19.04 2.28
N GLN A 30 5.48 -19.13 1.13
CA GLN A 30 6.83 -18.61 0.93
C GLN A 30 6.89 -17.09 1.13
N VAL A 31 5.98 -16.35 0.51
CA VAL A 31 5.88 -14.88 0.67
C VAL A 31 5.62 -14.52 2.12
N SER A 32 4.65 -15.19 2.75
CA SER A 32 4.31 -14.97 4.16
C SER A 32 5.49 -15.22 5.09
N ALA A 33 6.24 -16.30 4.87
CA ALA A 33 7.41 -16.66 5.68
C ALA A 33 8.52 -15.62 5.55
N LEU A 34 8.86 -15.20 4.33
CA LEU A 34 9.90 -14.20 4.08
C LEU A 34 9.54 -12.84 4.71
N LEU A 35 8.29 -12.41 4.56
CA LEU A 35 7.84 -11.13 5.11
C LEU A 35 7.76 -11.17 6.65
N ARG A 36 7.33 -12.28 7.26
CA ARG A 36 7.30 -12.45 8.73
C ARG A 36 8.71 -12.41 9.32
N ASP A 37 9.64 -13.17 8.74
CA ASP A 37 11.04 -13.17 9.19
C ASP A 37 11.66 -11.78 9.13
N HIS A 38 11.41 -11.03 8.05
CA HIS A 38 11.86 -9.65 7.92
C HIS A 38 11.20 -8.72 8.96
N CYS A 39 9.89 -8.83 9.18
CA CYS A 39 9.16 -8.04 10.17
C CYS A 39 9.71 -8.28 11.58
N GLU A 40 9.94 -9.54 11.96
CA GLU A 40 10.51 -9.89 13.27
C GLU A 40 11.92 -9.31 13.47
N LYS A 41 12.78 -9.44 12.45
CA LYS A 41 14.16 -8.90 12.50
C LYS A 41 14.22 -7.38 12.54
N SER A 42 13.25 -6.72 11.92
CA SER A 42 13.21 -5.25 11.80
C SER A 42 12.31 -4.57 12.83
N GLY A 43 11.63 -5.35 13.70
CA GLY A 43 10.72 -4.79 14.71
C GLY A 43 9.42 -4.20 14.11
N ILE A 44 9.01 -4.65 12.91
CA ILE A 44 7.81 -4.20 12.23
C ILE A 44 6.60 -4.97 12.77
N SER A 45 5.59 -4.26 13.28
CA SER A 45 4.33 -4.88 13.68
C SER A 45 3.40 -5.03 12.46
N ALA A 46 3.08 -6.27 12.08
CA ALA A 46 2.21 -6.57 10.96
C ALA A 46 1.25 -7.72 11.24
N HIS A 47 0.06 -7.65 10.65
CA HIS A 47 -0.90 -8.74 10.58
C HIS A 47 -0.98 -9.26 9.14
N PHE A 48 -0.94 -10.58 8.98
CA PHE A 48 -0.88 -11.24 7.69
C PHE A 48 -2.21 -11.94 7.41
N TYR A 49 -2.83 -11.59 6.31
CA TYR A 49 -4.02 -12.20 5.76
C TYR A 49 -3.64 -12.90 4.46
N SER A 50 -3.68 -14.23 4.47
CA SER A 50 -3.21 -15.07 3.38
C SER A 50 -4.36 -15.86 2.80
N PHE A 51 -4.56 -15.78 1.50
CA PHE A 51 -5.65 -16.43 0.78
C PHE A 51 -5.13 -17.12 -0.49
N SER A 52 -5.68 -18.29 -0.78
CA SER A 52 -5.48 -18.97 -2.08
C SER A 52 -6.71 -18.86 -2.97
N ASP A 53 -7.78 -18.20 -2.48
CA ASP A 53 -9.00 -17.92 -3.23
C ASP A 53 -9.42 -16.47 -3.00
N PRO A 54 -9.44 -15.61 -4.03
CA PRO A 54 -9.90 -14.23 -3.92
C PRO A 54 -11.32 -14.10 -3.37
N GLY A 55 -12.21 -15.08 -3.65
CA GLY A 55 -13.58 -15.10 -3.16
C GLY A 55 -13.74 -15.25 -1.66
N ALA A 56 -12.69 -15.70 -0.96
CA ALA A 56 -12.67 -15.81 0.50
C ALA A 56 -12.41 -14.46 1.21
N ILE A 57 -11.98 -13.43 0.49
CA ILE A 57 -11.65 -12.11 1.05
C ILE A 57 -12.94 -11.31 1.24
N LYS A 58 -13.33 -11.08 2.50
CA LYS A 58 -14.62 -10.44 2.84
C LYS A 58 -14.51 -8.93 3.06
N ASP A 59 -13.42 -8.48 3.68
CA ASP A 59 -13.19 -7.06 3.96
C ASP A 59 -12.08 -6.53 3.07
N LEU A 60 -12.42 -5.66 2.12
CA LEU A 60 -11.49 -5.09 1.16
C LEU A 60 -10.91 -3.74 1.63
N SER A 61 -11.42 -3.17 2.71
CA SER A 61 -11.06 -1.82 3.17
C SER A 61 -9.91 -1.78 4.16
N SER A 62 -9.62 -2.90 4.83
CA SER A 62 -8.75 -2.95 6.02
C SER A 62 -7.26 -3.12 5.72
N TYR A 63 -6.87 -3.37 4.47
CA TYR A 63 -5.49 -3.69 4.14
C TYR A 63 -4.67 -2.45 3.78
N ASP A 64 -3.42 -2.41 4.25
CA ASP A 64 -2.46 -1.35 3.95
C ASP A 64 -1.64 -1.68 2.70
N ILE A 65 -1.20 -2.93 2.59
CA ILE A 65 -0.38 -3.43 1.47
C ILE A 65 -0.98 -4.75 1.00
N ALA A 66 -1.10 -4.92 -0.31
CA ALA A 66 -1.53 -6.17 -0.94
C ALA A 66 -0.45 -6.70 -1.89
N PHE A 67 -0.09 -7.98 -1.73
CA PHE A 67 0.69 -8.78 -2.66
C PHE A 67 -0.27 -9.71 -3.39
N LEU A 68 -0.42 -9.56 -4.69
CA LEU A 68 -1.43 -10.25 -5.47
C LEU A 68 -0.79 -10.93 -6.68
N ASP A 69 -1.11 -12.21 -6.90
CA ASP A 69 -0.89 -12.76 -8.25
C ASP A 69 -1.94 -12.20 -9.21
N ILE A 70 -1.61 -12.17 -10.48
CA ILE A 70 -2.50 -11.68 -11.54
C ILE A 70 -3.37 -12.82 -12.06
N ASP A 71 -2.76 -13.98 -12.32
CA ASP A 71 -3.43 -15.13 -12.92
C ASP A 71 -3.73 -16.17 -11.82
N MET A 72 -4.97 -16.16 -11.37
CA MET A 72 -5.46 -17.05 -10.31
C MET A 72 -6.61 -17.93 -10.85
N GLY A 73 -6.35 -18.61 -11.98
CA GLY A 73 -7.32 -19.50 -12.63
C GLY A 73 -8.56 -18.75 -13.14
N ASP A 74 -9.73 -19.01 -12.56
CA ASP A 74 -10.99 -18.35 -12.96
C ASP A 74 -11.10 -16.91 -12.47
N SER A 75 -10.15 -16.44 -11.66
CA SER A 75 -10.14 -15.12 -11.03
C SER A 75 -8.93 -14.30 -11.47
N SER A 76 -9.14 -12.99 -11.65
CA SER A 76 -8.07 -12.06 -11.99
C SER A 76 -7.63 -11.24 -10.77
N GLY A 77 -6.32 -11.26 -10.48
CA GLY A 77 -5.76 -10.38 -9.45
C GLY A 77 -5.91 -8.90 -9.77
N ILE A 78 -6.07 -8.56 -11.05
CA ILE A 78 -6.34 -7.18 -11.49
C ILE A 78 -7.74 -6.76 -11.07
N ASP A 79 -8.75 -7.64 -11.19
CA ASP A 79 -10.11 -7.34 -10.76
C ASP A 79 -10.20 -7.25 -9.23
N LEU A 80 -9.47 -8.10 -8.51
CA LEU A 80 -9.30 -7.97 -7.07
C LEU A 80 -8.66 -6.63 -6.71
N ALA A 81 -7.60 -6.24 -7.40
CA ALA A 81 -6.91 -4.95 -7.19
C ALA A 81 -7.83 -3.75 -7.43
N ARG A 82 -8.69 -3.80 -8.48
CA ARG A 82 -9.72 -2.77 -8.74
C ARG A 82 -10.71 -2.67 -7.58
N SER A 83 -11.17 -3.81 -7.06
CA SER A 83 -12.10 -3.87 -5.93
C SER A 83 -11.47 -3.33 -4.66
N LEU A 84 -10.23 -3.74 -4.34
CA LEU A 84 -9.47 -3.22 -3.21
C LEU A 84 -9.26 -1.70 -3.31
N ARG A 85 -8.88 -1.20 -4.50
CA ARG A 85 -8.64 0.23 -4.74
C ARG A 85 -9.91 1.06 -4.59
N LYS A 86 -11.06 0.50 -4.99
CA LYS A 86 -12.38 1.17 -4.86
C LYS A 86 -12.75 1.35 -3.39
N GLU A 87 -12.57 0.32 -2.57
CA GLU A 87 -12.91 0.35 -1.14
C GLU A 87 -11.85 1.07 -0.29
N ASN A 88 -10.57 0.96 -0.66
CA ASN A 88 -9.46 1.64 -0.02
C ASN A 88 -8.55 2.34 -1.05
N PRO A 89 -8.79 3.61 -1.39
CA PRO A 89 -7.94 4.38 -2.30
C PRO A 89 -6.48 4.49 -1.86
N GLY A 90 -6.22 4.34 -0.56
CA GLY A 90 -4.88 4.43 0.04
C GLY A 90 -4.03 3.16 -0.06
N ILE A 91 -4.62 2.00 -0.39
CA ILE A 91 -3.90 0.73 -0.40
C ILE A 91 -2.67 0.76 -1.33
N VAL A 92 -1.60 0.09 -0.92
CA VAL A 92 -0.40 -0.10 -1.74
C VAL A 92 -0.42 -1.50 -2.34
N ILE A 93 -0.51 -1.60 -3.67
CA ILE A 93 -0.65 -2.88 -4.38
C ILE A 93 0.67 -3.22 -5.06
N VAL A 94 1.17 -4.44 -4.79
CA VAL A 94 2.33 -5.05 -5.44
C VAL A 94 1.85 -6.32 -6.12
N PHE A 95 1.98 -6.39 -7.45
CA PHE A 95 1.73 -7.63 -8.16
C PHE A 95 2.96 -8.55 -8.06
N LEU A 96 2.71 -9.82 -7.76
CA LEU A 96 3.69 -10.90 -7.72
C LEU A 96 3.25 -11.96 -8.73
N THR A 97 3.87 -12.01 -9.92
CA THR A 97 3.38 -12.83 -11.03
C THR A 97 4.50 -13.38 -11.89
N ASN A 98 4.20 -14.42 -12.65
CA ASN A 98 5.07 -14.92 -13.72
C ASN A 98 4.91 -14.14 -15.05
N PHE A 99 3.88 -13.31 -15.18
CA PHE A 99 3.42 -12.75 -16.45
C PHE A 99 3.61 -11.23 -16.52
N ILE A 100 4.72 -10.78 -17.10
CA ILE A 100 5.03 -9.34 -17.25
C ILE A 100 4.14 -8.63 -18.28
N GLN A 101 3.53 -9.38 -19.20
CA GLN A 101 2.67 -8.82 -20.24
C GLN A 101 1.42 -8.08 -19.69
N TYR A 102 1.01 -8.38 -18.47
CA TYR A 102 -0.10 -7.70 -17.79
C TYR A 102 0.31 -6.40 -17.07
N ALA A 103 1.58 -6.00 -17.17
CA ALA A 103 2.03 -4.74 -16.56
C ALA A 103 1.23 -3.50 -17.03
N PRO A 104 0.79 -3.37 -18.31
CA PRO A 104 -0.05 -2.26 -18.73
C PRO A 104 -1.37 -2.17 -17.96
N GLU A 105 -2.02 -3.30 -17.67
CA GLU A 105 -3.29 -3.34 -16.91
C GLU A 105 -3.10 -2.95 -15.44
N GLY A 106 -1.91 -3.21 -14.90
CA GLY A 106 -1.53 -2.77 -13.55
C GLY A 106 -1.47 -1.24 -13.38
N PHE A 107 -1.25 -0.48 -14.47
CA PHE A 107 -1.31 0.98 -14.42
C PHE A 107 -2.74 1.48 -14.15
N GLU A 108 -3.76 0.80 -14.65
CA GLU A 108 -5.16 1.19 -14.44
C GLU A 108 -5.54 1.14 -12.96
N VAL A 109 -5.00 0.17 -12.21
CA VAL A 109 -5.23 0.02 -10.77
C VAL A 109 -4.20 0.76 -9.92
N GLN A 110 -3.32 1.53 -10.56
CA GLN A 110 -2.23 2.26 -9.90
C GLN A 110 -1.39 1.34 -9.02
N ALA A 111 -0.94 0.21 -9.58
CA ALA A 111 -0.05 -0.70 -8.88
C ALA A 111 1.26 0.03 -8.52
N PHE A 112 1.71 -0.15 -7.29
CA PHE A 112 2.94 0.46 -6.80
C PHE A 112 4.18 -0.19 -7.40
N ARG A 113 4.17 -1.52 -7.54
CA ARG A 113 5.28 -2.30 -8.11
C ARG A 113 4.76 -3.57 -8.77
N TYR A 114 5.59 -4.06 -9.67
CA TYR A 114 5.49 -5.37 -10.31
C TYR A 114 6.71 -6.20 -9.93
N LEU A 115 6.49 -7.39 -9.38
CA LEU A 115 7.53 -8.33 -8.99
C LEU A 115 7.33 -9.64 -9.74
N LEU A 116 8.32 -10.07 -10.50
CA LEU A 116 8.29 -11.40 -11.11
C LEU A 116 8.57 -12.46 -10.03
N LYS A 117 7.80 -13.55 -9.99
CA LYS A 117 7.97 -14.64 -9.00
C LYS A 117 9.40 -15.19 -9.01
N ARG A 118 10.07 -15.25 -10.17
CA ARG A 118 11.48 -15.68 -10.28
C ARG A 118 12.47 -14.76 -9.53
N ASP A 119 12.14 -13.48 -9.38
CA ASP A 119 12.98 -12.48 -8.73
C ASP A 119 12.59 -12.27 -7.25
N MET A 120 11.65 -13.06 -6.73
CA MET A 120 11.04 -12.88 -5.41
C MET A 120 12.08 -12.87 -4.28
N ASN A 121 13.02 -13.83 -4.29
CA ASN A 121 14.03 -13.95 -3.21
C ASN A 121 14.92 -12.71 -3.08
N GLU A 122 15.16 -11.99 -4.17
CA GLU A 122 16.03 -10.81 -4.19
C GLU A 122 15.24 -9.51 -3.97
N LYS A 123 14.02 -9.41 -4.54
CA LYS A 123 13.31 -8.13 -4.66
C LYS A 123 12.11 -7.99 -3.72
N LEU A 124 11.60 -9.07 -3.13
CA LEU A 124 10.42 -9.02 -2.26
C LEU A 124 10.63 -8.07 -1.09
N ILE A 125 11.72 -8.23 -0.35
CA ILE A 125 12.00 -7.40 0.83
C ILE A 125 12.25 -5.93 0.46
N PRO A 126 13.12 -5.59 -0.51
CA PRO A 126 13.24 -4.20 -0.98
C PRO A 126 11.92 -3.55 -1.41
N TYR A 127 11.03 -4.32 -2.07
CA TYR A 127 9.73 -3.82 -2.51
C TYR A 127 8.76 -3.65 -1.33
N PHE A 128 8.79 -4.55 -0.38
CA PHE A 128 8.02 -4.44 0.87
C PHE A 128 8.42 -3.20 1.67
N GLU A 129 9.72 -2.95 1.86
CA GLU A 129 10.20 -1.74 2.54
C GLU A 129 9.79 -0.46 1.80
N ALA A 130 9.84 -0.48 0.45
CA ALA A 130 9.36 0.64 -0.34
C ALA A 130 7.84 0.83 -0.19
N ALA A 131 7.07 -0.27 -0.15
CA ALA A 131 5.62 -0.23 0.07
C ALA A 131 5.27 0.34 1.46
N ILE A 132 6.02 -0.02 2.51
CA ILE A 132 5.84 0.57 3.84
C ILE A 132 6.07 2.08 3.82
N ARG A 133 7.16 2.53 3.18
CA ARG A 133 7.41 3.98 3.04
C ARG A 133 6.26 4.69 2.34
N GLU A 134 5.67 4.06 1.33
CA GLU A 134 4.53 4.61 0.61
C GLU A 134 3.27 4.66 1.48
N VAL A 135 2.99 3.62 2.29
CA VAL A 135 1.88 3.63 3.28
C VAL A 135 2.08 4.77 4.28
N VAL A 136 3.28 4.90 4.84
CA VAL A 136 3.60 5.99 5.79
C VAL A 136 3.41 7.36 5.11
N ARG A 137 3.86 7.50 3.86
CA ARG A 137 3.69 8.74 3.10
C ARG A 137 2.22 9.10 2.90
N LYS A 138 1.38 8.12 2.56
CA LYS A 138 -0.06 8.31 2.36
C LYS A 138 -0.83 8.58 3.65
N LYS A 139 -0.37 8.03 4.78
CA LYS A 139 -0.98 8.22 6.11
C LYS A 139 -0.54 9.50 6.83
N ARG A 140 0.40 10.28 6.27
CA ARG A 140 0.80 11.56 6.88
C ARG A 140 -0.38 12.53 6.90
N ILE A 141 -0.64 13.09 8.06
CA ILE A 141 -1.71 14.07 8.31
C ILE A 141 -1.03 15.38 8.74
N LEU A 142 -1.48 16.49 8.16
CA LEU A 142 -1.18 17.82 8.65
C LEU A 142 -2.40 18.32 9.43
N THR A 143 -2.24 18.51 10.74
CA THR A 143 -3.27 19.13 11.57
C THR A 143 -3.07 20.65 11.53
N ILE A 144 -4.09 21.37 11.08
CA ILE A 144 -4.14 22.83 11.10
C ILE A 144 -5.28 23.31 11.99
N SER A 145 -5.12 24.45 12.62
CA SER A 145 -6.18 25.07 13.42
C SER A 145 -6.87 26.18 12.62
N VAL A 146 -8.16 26.03 12.40
CA VAL A 146 -9.01 27.04 11.74
C VAL A 146 -10.07 27.49 12.74
N HIS A 147 -10.07 28.77 13.11
CA HIS A 147 -10.97 29.31 14.14
C HIS A 147 -10.91 28.54 15.47
N SER A 148 -9.71 28.09 15.86
CA SER A 148 -9.46 27.28 17.07
C SER A 148 -9.96 25.84 17.02
N GLU A 149 -10.52 25.38 15.89
CA GLU A 149 -10.86 23.98 15.67
C GLU A 149 -9.75 23.27 14.90
N PRO A 150 -9.31 22.07 15.34
CA PRO A 150 -8.31 21.30 14.62
C PRO A 150 -8.95 20.64 13.37
N ILE A 151 -8.29 20.79 12.22
CA ILE A 151 -8.66 20.13 10.98
C ILE A 151 -7.48 19.27 10.54
N ASP A 152 -7.73 17.98 10.34
CA ASP A 152 -6.75 17.02 9.87
C ASP A 152 -6.83 16.86 8.34
N ILE A 153 -5.71 17.16 7.68
CA ILE A 153 -5.61 17.10 6.22
C ILE A 153 -4.54 16.08 5.85
N PRO A 154 -4.90 15.03 5.10
CA PRO A 154 -3.91 14.12 4.55
C PRO A 154 -2.90 14.87 3.68
N VAL A 155 -1.60 14.72 3.95
CA VAL A 155 -0.54 15.46 3.26
C VAL A 155 -0.55 15.22 1.75
N ASN A 156 -0.97 14.04 1.31
CA ASN A 156 -1.11 13.71 -0.11
C ASN A 156 -2.27 14.43 -0.83
N HIS A 157 -3.16 15.10 -0.09
CA HIS A 157 -4.22 15.96 -0.64
C HIS A 157 -3.78 17.43 -0.75
N ILE A 158 -2.59 17.77 -0.24
CA ILE A 158 -2.07 19.13 -0.27
C ILE A 158 -1.25 19.32 -1.54
N LEU A 159 -1.67 20.22 -2.42
CA LEU A 159 -0.93 20.60 -3.62
C LEU A 159 0.17 21.61 -3.30
N TYR A 160 -0.18 22.63 -2.52
CA TYR A 160 0.76 23.65 -2.04
C TYR A 160 0.25 24.30 -0.78
N LEU A 161 1.16 24.88 -0.02
CA LEU A 161 0.86 25.69 1.14
C LEU A 161 1.42 27.10 0.88
N GLU A 162 0.57 28.11 0.97
CA GLU A 162 0.96 29.50 0.85
C GLU A 162 0.69 30.21 2.17
N ALA A 163 1.72 30.88 2.72
CA ALA A 163 1.61 31.68 3.92
C ALA A 163 1.76 33.15 3.56
N ASN A 164 0.69 33.91 3.70
CA ASN A 164 0.72 35.36 3.62
C ASN A 164 0.77 35.96 5.03
N LEU A 165 1.61 36.99 5.22
CA LEU A 165 1.87 37.63 6.51
C LEU A 165 0.63 38.13 7.27
N LEU A 166 -0.57 38.10 6.67
CA LEU A 166 -1.80 38.63 7.27
C LEU A 166 -3.04 37.71 7.20
N SER A 167 -3.00 36.58 6.53
CA SER A 167 -4.12 35.60 6.60
C SER A 167 -3.84 34.29 5.90
N LEU A 168 -4.10 33.20 6.63
CA LEU A 168 -4.62 31.89 6.24
C LEU A 168 -4.18 31.22 4.93
N ILE A 169 -3.70 30.07 5.13
CA ILE A 169 -3.39 28.95 4.25
C ILE A 169 -4.54 28.71 3.25
N HIS A 170 -4.26 28.77 1.96
CA HIS A 170 -5.13 28.27 0.91
C HIS A 170 -4.80 26.80 0.63
N ILE A 171 -5.77 25.91 0.82
CA ILE A 171 -5.67 24.49 0.48
C ILE A 171 -6.58 24.26 -0.70
N SER A 172 -6.05 23.83 -1.84
CA SER A 172 -6.87 23.40 -2.97
C SER A 172 -6.87 21.88 -3.06
N GLU A 173 -8.04 21.27 -2.99
CA GLU A 173 -8.21 19.88 -3.41
C GLU A 173 -7.90 19.75 -4.90
N PRO A 174 -7.28 18.63 -5.34
CA PRO A 174 -7.17 18.34 -6.76
C PRO A 174 -8.58 18.18 -7.34
N THR A 175 -9.03 19.19 -8.06
CA THR A 175 -10.30 19.11 -8.82
C THR A 175 -10.15 17.94 -9.80
N ARG A 176 -11.00 16.92 -9.64
CA ARG A 176 -11.19 15.92 -10.69
C ARG A 176 -11.53 16.67 -11.98
N PRO A 177 -10.85 16.45 -13.11
CA PRO A 177 -11.32 16.99 -14.36
C PRO A 177 -12.72 16.41 -14.64
N LEU A 178 -13.71 17.29 -14.69
CA LEU A 178 -15.01 16.96 -15.26
C LEU A 178 -14.79 16.77 -16.76
N TYR A 179 -14.75 15.52 -17.20
CA TYR A 179 -14.93 15.22 -18.61
C TYR A 179 -16.41 15.46 -18.94
N ILE A 180 -16.61 16.50 -19.75
CA ILE A 180 -17.85 16.69 -20.52
C ILE A 180 -17.80 15.75 -21.72
#